data_d2089a9ded2e951a53e4f0679be7c8cb
#
_entry.id   d2089a9ded2e951a53e4f0679be7c8cb
#
_cell.length_a   1.000
_cell.length_b   1.000
_cell.length_c   1.000
_cell.angle_alpha   90.00
_cell.angle_beta   90.00
_cell.angle_gamma   90.00
#
_symmetry.space_group_name_H-M   'P 1'
#
loop_
_entity.id
_entity.type
_entity.pdbx_description
1 polymer ?
#
loop_
_entity_poly.entity_id
_entity_poly.type
_entity_poly.pdbx_seq_one_letter_code
_entity_poly.pdbx_strand_id
1 'polypeptide(L)'
;NTSALDVNEIAAETKRPEDVIGLHFFSPANVMRLLEIVRGDKTSKSVVASSLAVAKKIQKIAAVVGVCPGFVGNRILAQRQREANKLILEGALPWDIDDALFDFGFPMGPFAMSDLAGLDIGWNKETSNGETLRDVLCEAGRLGQKSGKGFYVYDENRNKSPDPEVEAIIKKFGEERQIQMRDINKEEILERCLYPMINEGFKILEEGMAIRASDID
;
A
#
# COMPACT_ATOMS: atom_id res chain seq x y z
N ASN A 1 -14.67 9.20 5.29
CA ASN A 1 -13.35 8.65 4.98
C ASN A 1 -13.45 7.22 4.51
N THR A 2 -12.82 6.90 3.40
CA THR A 2 -12.72 5.55 2.84
C THR A 2 -11.41 5.44 2.06
N SER A 3 -10.87 4.23 1.94
CA SER A 3 -9.68 3.92 1.12
C SER A 3 -10.01 3.07 -0.11
N ALA A 4 -11.27 2.63 -0.25
CA ALA A 4 -11.64 1.66 -1.28
C ALA A 4 -13.08 1.76 -1.79
N LEU A 5 -13.99 2.46 -1.07
CA LEU A 5 -15.39 2.54 -1.48
C LEU A 5 -15.56 3.53 -2.63
N ASP A 6 -16.45 3.20 -3.57
CA ASP A 6 -16.79 4.09 -4.67
C ASP A 6 -17.62 5.29 -4.14
N VAL A 7 -17.04 6.48 -4.25
CA VAL A 7 -17.68 7.73 -3.82
C VAL A 7 -18.89 8.06 -4.69
N ASN A 8 -18.92 7.63 -5.97
CA ASN A 8 -20.04 7.86 -6.86
C ASN A 8 -21.27 7.03 -6.46
N GLU A 9 -21.05 5.76 -6.05
CA GLU A 9 -22.14 4.91 -5.53
C GLU A 9 -22.73 5.52 -4.26
N ILE A 10 -21.90 5.95 -3.31
CA ILE A 10 -22.35 6.62 -2.09
C ILE A 10 -23.13 7.90 -2.41
N ALA A 11 -22.64 8.70 -3.37
CA ALA A 11 -23.30 9.93 -3.78
C ALA A 11 -24.67 9.68 -4.40
N ALA A 12 -24.81 8.61 -5.17
CA ALA A 12 -26.06 8.22 -5.85
C ALA A 12 -27.19 7.91 -4.87
N GLU A 13 -26.88 7.43 -3.66
CA GLU A 13 -27.86 7.14 -2.61
C GLU A 13 -28.31 8.40 -1.85
N THR A 14 -27.76 9.57 -2.18
CA THR A 14 -28.12 10.84 -1.51
C THR A 14 -29.01 11.72 -2.37
N LYS A 15 -29.76 12.62 -1.73
CA LYS A 15 -30.58 13.64 -2.43
C LYS A 15 -29.74 14.79 -3.00
N ARG A 16 -28.48 14.89 -2.62
CA ARG A 16 -27.56 15.97 -3.00
C ARG A 16 -26.20 15.38 -3.35
N PRO A 17 -26.09 14.61 -4.45
CA PRO A 17 -24.85 13.98 -4.85
C PRO A 17 -23.72 14.99 -5.14
N GLU A 18 -24.07 16.24 -5.49
CA GLU A 18 -23.12 17.33 -5.71
C GLU A 18 -22.43 17.81 -4.42
N ASP A 19 -22.97 17.48 -3.26
CA ASP A 19 -22.39 17.82 -1.95
C ASP A 19 -21.57 16.67 -1.34
N VAL A 20 -21.44 15.55 -2.05
CA VAL A 20 -20.66 14.38 -1.60
C VAL A 20 -19.23 14.43 -2.13
N ILE A 21 -18.27 14.18 -1.24
CA ILE A 21 -16.84 14.10 -1.57
C ILE A 21 -16.15 13.09 -0.64
N GLY A 22 -15.15 12.39 -1.15
CA GLY A 22 -14.30 11.53 -0.33
C GLY A 22 -13.12 12.31 0.27
N LEU A 23 -12.77 12.01 1.51
CA LEU A 23 -11.55 12.50 2.15
C LEU A 23 -10.77 11.28 2.65
N HIS A 24 -9.72 10.91 1.93
CA HIS A 24 -8.90 9.75 2.27
C HIS A 24 -7.68 10.17 3.06
N PHE A 25 -7.71 9.90 4.36
CA PHE A 25 -6.59 10.10 5.27
C PHE A 25 -5.75 8.84 5.34
N PHE A 26 -4.43 8.98 5.21
CA PHE A 26 -3.50 7.88 5.42
C PHE A 26 -3.24 7.66 6.92
N SER A 27 -3.10 6.40 7.31
CA SER A 27 -2.91 6.03 8.71
C SER A 27 -1.42 6.08 9.11
N PRO A 28 -1.08 6.58 10.30
CA PRO A 28 -1.94 7.26 11.29
C PRO A 28 -2.30 8.69 10.85
N ALA A 29 -3.58 9.03 10.86
CA ALA A 29 -4.06 10.29 10.28
C ALA A 29 -3.52 11.56 10.96
N ASN A 30 -3.10 11.48 12.22
CA ASN A 30 -2.49 12.59 12.95
C ASN A 30 -1.01 12.82 12.55
N VAL A 31 -0.35 11.83 11.94
CA VAL A 31 1.07 11.89 11.53
C VAL A 31 1.20 12.11 10.03
N MET A 32 0.47 11.30 9.24
CA MET A 32 0.56 11.32 7.79
C MET A 32 -0.01 12.61 7.23
N ARG A 33 0.78 13.31 6.40
CA ARG A 33 0.43 14.64 5.89
C ARG A 33 -0.48 14.60 4.67
N LEU A 34 -0.40 13.54 3.85
CA LEU A 34 -1.19 13.41 2.62
C LEU A 34 -2.68 13.26 2.94
N LEU A 35 -3.49 13.99 2.19
CA LEU A 35 -4.95 13.87 2.14
C LEU A 35 -5.40 13.84 0.69
N GLU A 36 -5.95 12.73 0.24
CA GLU A 36 -6.61 12.69 -1.05
C GLU A 36 -8.04 13.20 -0.92
N ILE A 37 -8.35 14.23 -1.70
CA ILE A 37 -9.70 14.78 -1.86
C ILE A 37 -10.30 14.09 -3.08
N VAL A 38 -11.09 13.05 -2.83
CA VAL A 38 -11.64 12.18 -3.87
C VAL A 38 -12.92 12.79 -4.43
N ARG A 39 -12.82 13.34 -5.62
CA ARG A 39 -13.91 13.99 -6.33
C ARG A 39 -14.73 12.96 -7.11
N GLY A 40 -15.98 12.80 -6.74
CA GLY A 40 -16.96 12.06 -7.56
C GLY A 40 -17.40 12.84 -8.80
N ASP A 41 -18.06 12.17 -9.73
CA ASP A 41 -18.49 12.73 -11.03
C ASP A 41 -19.44 13.92 -10.86
N LYS A 42 -20.28 13.90 -9.84
CA LYS A 42 -21.27 14.95 -9.55
C LYS A 42 -20.79 15.98 -8.53
N THR A 43 -19.65 15.76 -7.89
CA THR A 43 -19.12 16.65 -6.84
C THR A 43 -18.95 18.09 -7.35
N SER A 44 -19.57 19.06 -6.70
CA SER A 44 -19.51 20.46 -7.10
C SER A 44 -18.12 21.08 -6.84
N LYS A 45 -17.75 22.07 -7.66
CA LYS A 45 -16.49 22.82 -7.49
C LYS A 45 -16.42 23.53 -6.13
N SER A 46 -17.56 23.96 -5.59
CA SER A 46 -17.64 24.63 -4.27
C SER A 46 -17.26 23.66 -3.14
N VAL A 47 -17.70 22.39 -3.22
CA VAL A 47 -17.36 21.36 -2.24
C VAL A 47 -15.87 21.00 -2.31
N VAL A 48 -15.30 20.89 -3.52
CA VAL A 48 -13.84 20.70 -3.69
C VAL A 48 -13.07 21.87 -3.07
N ALA A 49 -13.46 23.11 -3.37
CA ALA A 49 -12.79 24.30 -2.81
C ALA A 49 -12.87 24.36 -1.29
N SER A 50 -14.04 24.03 -0.71
CA SER A 50 -14.22 23.94 0.74
C SER A 50 -13.35 22.85 1.36
N SER A 51 -13.24 21.70 0.71
CA SER A 51 -12.40 20.59 1.16
C SER A 51 -10.91 20.94 1.14
N LEU A 52 -10.44 21.66 0.11
CA LEU A 52 -9.08 22.21 0.06
C LEU A 52 -8.82 23.21 1.19
N ALA A 53 -9.79 24.09 1.50
CA ALA A 53 -9.68 25.03 2.61
C ALA A 53 -9.61 24.30 3.97
N VAL A 54 -10.39 23.25 4.15
CA VAL A 54 -10.34 22.39 5.35
C VAL A 54 -8.98 21.70 5.44
N ALA A 55 -8.49 21.08 4.35
CA ALA A 55 -7.18 20.44 4.31
C ALA A 55 -6.05 21.38 4.75
N LYS A 56 -6.05 22.60 4.21
CA LYS A 56 -5.10 23.65 4.61
C LYS A 56 -5.19 24.00 6.09
N LYS A 57 -6.43 24.14 6.62
CA LYS A 57 -6.67 24.49 8.04
C LYS A 57 -6.17 23.41 9.00
N ILE A 58 -6.28 22.14 8.61
CA ILE A 58 -5.77 20.99 9.39
C ILE A 58 -4.34 20.59 9.02
N GLN A 59 -3.62 21.43 8.27
CA GLN A 59 -2.21 21.28 7.91
C GLN A 59 -1.90 20.01 7.09
N LYS A 60 -2.85 19.57 6.24
CA LYS A 60 -2.64 18.49 5.30
C LYS A 60 -2.13 19.00 3.94
N ILE A 61 -1.37 18.16 3.27
CA ILE A 61 -1.04 18.33 1.86
C ILE A 61 -2.12 17.61 1.07
N ALA A 62 -2.93 18.37 0.33
CA ALA A 62 -4.09 17.84 -0.37
C ALA A 62 -3.78 17.61 -1.85
N ALA A 63 -4.13 16.43 -2.35
CA ALA A 63 -4.23 16.12 -3.77
C ALA A 63 -5.69 15.90 -4.15
N VAL A 64 -6.18 16.57 -5.20
CA VAL A 64 -7.54 16.34 -5.73
C VAL A 64 -7.46 15.23 -6.76
N VAL A 65 -8.16 14.12 -6.49
CA VAL A 65 -8.11 12.90 -7.27
C VAL A 65 -9.50 12.43 -7.71
N GLY A 66 -9.57 11.62 -8.75
CA GLY A 66 -10.78 10.94 -9.20
C GLY A 66 -11.09 9.67 -8.40
N VAL A 67 -12.25 9.09 -8.68
CA VAL A 67 -12.67 7.81 -8.10
C VAL A 67 -12.06 6.66 -8.90
N CYS A 68 -11.18 5.89 -8.27
CA CYS A 68 -10.66 4.63 -8.82
C CYS A 68 -10.28 3.68 -7.68
N PRO A 69 -10.13 2.37 -7.91
CA PRO A 69 -9.76 1.41 -6.88
C PRO A 69 -8.44 1.77 -6.18
N GLY A 70 -8.49 1.98 -4.86
CA GLY A 70 -7.34 2.41 -4.05
C GLY A 70 -6.95 3.87 -4.20
N PHE A 71 -7.71 4.65 -4.94
CA PHE A 71 -7.44 6.03 -5.35
C PHE A 71 -6.03 6.16 -5.97
N VAL A 72 -5.36 7.29 -5.84
CA VAL A 72 -4.04 7.47 -6.49
C VAL A 72 -2.92 6.82 -5.66
N GLY A 73 -2.84 7.13 -4.38
CA GLY A 73 -1.71 6.68 -3.56
C GLY A 73 -1.64 5.17 -3.37
N ASN A 74 -2.74 4.54 -2.96
CA ASN A 74 -2.76 3.08 -2.79
C ASN A 74 -2.66 2.34 -4.13
N ARG A 75 -3.20 2.89 -5.21
CA ARG A 75 -3.10 2.33 -6.55
C ARG A 75 -1.65 2.24 -7.02
N ILE A 76 -0.86 3.29 -6.79
CA ILE A 76 0.58 3.31 -7.09
C ILE A 76 1.34 2.33 -6.20
N LEU A 77 1.11 2.39 -4.88
CA LEU A 77 1.77 1.51 -3.91
C LEU A 77 1.49 0.03 -4.15
N ALA A 78 0.31 -0.32 -4.64
CA ALA A 78 -0.06 -1.69 -4.97
C ALA A 78 0.83 -2.30 -6.07
N GLN A 79 1.35 -1.50 -6.98
CA GLN A 79 2.27 -1.99 -8.03
C GLN A 79 3.58 -2.46 -7.41
N ARG A 80 4.17 -1.64 -6.50
CA ARG A 80 5.38 -2.00 -5.76
C ARG A 80 5.17 -3.26 -4.92
N GLN A 81 4.07 -3.31 -4.17
CA GLN A 81 3.77 -4.47 -3.32
C GLN A 81 3.64 -5.76 -4.13
N ARG A 82 3.00 -5.69 -5.29
CA ARG A 82 2.84 -6.84 -6.19
C ARG A 82 4.19 -7.37 -6.68
N GLU A 83 5.08 -6.49 -7.12
CA GLU A 83 6.40 -6.88 -7.56
C GLU A 83 7.30 -7.36 -6.41
N ALA A 84 7.25 -6.70 -5.25
CA ALA A 84 7.96 -7.13 -4.07
C ALA A 84 7.56 -8.57 -3.65
N ASN A 85 6.27 -8.90 -3.71
CA ASN A 85 5.79 -10.26 -3.43
C ASN A 85 6.30 -11.29 -4.45
N LYS A 86 6.40 -10.91 -5.73
CA LYS A 86 6.99 -11.80 -6.75
C LYS A 86 8.48 -12.00 -6.52
N LEU A 87 9.22 -10.93 -6.23
CA LEU A 87 10.65 -10.98 -5.94
C LEU A 87 10.98 -11.94 -4.79
N ILE A 88 10.17 -11.93 -3.70
CA ILE A 88 10.34 -12.92 -2.63
C ILE A 88 10.20 -14.35 -3.14
N LEU A 89 9.19 -14.62 -3.95
CA LEU A 89 8.97 -15.96 -4.48
C LEU A 89 10.09 -16.39 -5.45
N GLU A 90 10.75 -15.43 -6.09
CA GLU A 90 11.88 -15.68 -6.98
C GLU A 90 13.24 -15.79 -6.26
N GLY A 91 13.29 -15.54 -4.93
CA GLY A 91 14.49 -15.76 -4.11
C GLY A 91 15.04 -14.56 -3.36
N ALA A 92 14.49 -13.35 -3.55
CA ALA A 92 14.87 -12.21 -2.73
C ALA A 92 14.32 -12.35 -1.30
N LEU A 93 15.02 -11.80 -0.32
CA LEU A 93 14.55 -11.78 1.05
C LEU A 93 13.82 -10.46 1.36
N PRO A 94 12.87 -10.44 2.30
CA PRO A 94 12.12 -9.23 2.65
C PRO A 94 13.01 -8.05 3.02
N TRP A 95 14.09 -8.29 3.75
CA TRP A 95 15.04 -7.26 4.17
C TRP A 95 15.89 -6.74 3.02
N ASP A 96 16.28 -7.57 2.05
CA ASP A 96 17.03 -7.11 0.88
C ASP A 96 16.20 -6.14 0.02
N ILE A 97 14.90 -6.42 -0.11
CA ILE A 97 13.96 -5.55 -0.84
C ILE A 97 13.70 -4.25 -0.07
N ASP A 98 13.43 -4.37 1.23
CA ASP A 98 13.17 -3.20 2.08
C ASP A 98 14.40 -2.30 2.17
N ASP A 99 15.60 -2.86 2.31
CA ASP A 99 16.85 -2.11 2.40
C ASP A 99 17.21 -1.45 1.06
N ALA A 100 16.99 -2.13 -0.06
CA ALA A 100 17.19 -1.54 -1.39
C ALA A 100 16.33 -0.29 -1.59
N LEU A 101 15.05 -0.34 -1.20
CA LEU A 101 14.13 0.76 -1.31
C LEU A 101 14.41 1.87 -0.28
N PHE A 102 14.82 1.51 0.93
CA PHE A 102 15.23 2.48 1.94
C PHE A 102 16.47 3.26 1.51
N ASP A 103 17.48 2.60 0.97
CA ASP A 103 18.68 3.23 0.43
C ASP A 103 18.40 4.12 -0.78
N PHE A 104 17.35 3.80 -1.55
CA PHE A 104 16.88 4.64 -2.65
C PHE A 104 16.21 5.93 -2.15
N GLY A 105 15.67 5.93 -0.91
CA GLY A 105 15.06 7.10 -0.29
C GLY A 105 13.64 6.91 0.24
N PHE A 106 13.07 5.72 0.16
CA PHE A 106 11.78 5.46 0.81
C PHE A 106 11.93 5.42 2.32
N PRO A 107 11.01 6.00 3.09
CA PRO A 107 11.06 5.96 4.54
C PRO A 107 10.84 4.55 5.12
N MET A 108 10.23 3.65 4.34
CA MET A 108 9.91 2.29 4.75
C MET A 108 9.71 1.40 3.51
N GLY A 109 10.26 0.20 3.58
CA GLY A 109 10.04 -0.81 2.54
C GLY A 109 8.66 -1.49 2.65
N PRO A 110 8.26 -2.25 1.62
CA PRO A 110 6.93 -2.86 1.53
C PRO A 110 6.63 -3.88 2.63
N PHE A 111 7.61 -4.63 3.11
CA PHE A 111 7.40 -5.68 4.11
C PHE A 111 7.34 -5.13 5.52
N ALA A 112 8.20 -4.17 5.86
CA ALA A 112 8.07 -3.43 7.12
C ALA A 112 6.75 -2.65 7.18
N MET A 113 6.28 -2.10 6.05
CA MET A 113 4.98 -1.43 5.97
C MET A 113 3.83 -2.42 6.15
N SER A 114 3.91 -3.62 5.57
CA SER A 114 2.91 -4.67 5.74
C SER A 114 2.82 -5.14 7.19
N ASP A 115 3.96 -5.31 7.86
CA ASP A 115 4.02 -5.65 9.28
C ASP A 115 3.45 -4.56 10.19
N LEU A 116 3.71 -3.29 9.85
CA LEU A 116 3.17 -2.14 10.58
C LEU A 116 1.65 -2.06 10.46
N ALA A 117 1.12 -2.28 9.25
CA ALA A 117 -0.32 -2.30 9.00
C ALA A 117 -0.99 -3.50 9.69
N GLY A 118 -0.35 -4.65 9.67
CA GLY A 118 -0.84 -5.94 10.14
C GLY A 118 -1.19 -6.87 8.98
N LEU A 119 -0.55 -8.03 8.96
CA LEU A 119 -0.72 -9.01 7.88
C LEU A 119 -2.13 -9.63 7.85
N ASP A 120 -2.86 -9.57 8.96
CA ASP A 120 -4.22 -10.09 9.09
C ASP A 120 -5.32 -9.12 8.62
N ILE A 121 -4.98 -7.93 8.11
CA ILE A 121 -5.99 -7.02 7.55
C ILE A 121 -6.65 -7.66 6.33
N GLY A 122 -7.94 -8.00 6.43
CA GLY A 122 -8.68 -8.69 5.39
C GLY A 122 -8.35 -10.19 5.24
N TRP A 123 -7.52 -10.75 6.13
CA TRP A 123 -7.31 -12.18 6.24
C TRP A 123 -8.38 -12.80 7.15
N ASN A 124 -8.87 -13.99 6.78
CA ASN A 124 -9.84 -14.74 7.57
C ASN A 124 -9.29 -16.14 7.85
N LYS A 125 -9.11 -16.44 9.12
CA LYS A 125 -8.56 -17.72 9.58
C LYS A 125 -9.41 -18.93 9.17
N GLU A 126 -10.73 -18.77 9.10
CA GLU A 126 -11.66 -19.86 8.79
C GLU A 126 -11.65 -20.25 7.31
N THR A 127 -11.30 -19.30 6.45
CA THR A 127 -11.26 -19.50 4.99
C THR A 127 -9.85 -19.54 4.43
N SER A 128 -8.83 -19.33 5.26
CA SER A 128 -7.43 -19.40 4.85
C SER A 128 -7.05 -20.82 4.45
N ASN A 129 -6.35 -20.96 3.35
CA ASN A 129 -5.93 -22.24 2.78
C ASN A 129 -4.44 -22.24 2.38
N GLY A 130 -3.67 -21.25 2.84
CA GLY A 130 -2.24 -21.12 2.56
C GLY A 130 -1.90 -20.81 1.10
N GLU A 131 -2.84 -20.26 0.34
CA GLU A 131 -2.60 -19.92 -1.09
C GLU A 131 -1.51 -18.88 -1.28
N THR A 132 -1.45 -17.91 -0.40
CA THR A 132 -0.44 -16.86 -0.44
C THR A 132 0.59 -17.01 0.67
N LEU A 133 1.79 -16.49 0.47
CA LEU A 133 2.82 -16.44 1.52
C LEU A 133 2.30 -15.70 2.77
N ARG A 134 1.48 -14.67 2.58
CA ARG A 134 0.82 -13.95 3.66
C ARG A 134 -0.10 -14.86 4.48
N ASP A 135 -0.88 -15.73 3.84
CA ASP A 135 -1.75 -16.68 4.54
C ASP A 135 -0.92 -17.60 5.42
N VAL A 136 0.16 -18.16 4.87
CA VAL A 136 1.08 -19.04 5.61
C VAL A 136 1.69 -18.32 6.83
N LEU A 137 2.10 -17.05 6.68
CA LEU A 137 2.60 -16.27 7.80
C LEU A 137 1.52 -16.02 8.85
N CYS A 138 0.30 -15.67 8.45
CA CYS A 138 -0.81 -15.45 9.35
C CYS A 138 -1.21 -16.74 10.10
N GLU A 139 -1.25 -17.88 9.41
CA GLU A 139 -1.52 -19.21 10.00
C GLU A 139 -0.44 -19.59 11.03
N ALA A 140 0.82 -19.19 10.80
CA ALA A 140 1.92 -19.33 11.76
C ALA A 140 1.86 -18.32 12.92
N GLY A 141 0.80 -17.50 13.02
CA GLY A 141 0.64 -16.49 14.06
C GLY A 141 1.54 -15.26 13.87
N ARG A 142 2.08 -15.07 12.67
CA ARG A 142 2.92 -13.94 12.30
C ARG A 142 2.06 -12.82 11.71
N LEU A 143 1.45 -12.01 12.60
CA LEU A 143 0.47 -11.00 12.21
C LEU A 143 1.06 -9.58 12.03
N GLY A 144 2.38 -9.46 12.07
CA GLY A 144 3.10 -8.20 11.98
C GLY A 144 3.55 -7.65 13.33
N GLN A 145 3.88 -6.36 13.37
CA GLN A 145 4.45 -5.70 14.55
C GLN A 145 3.59 -5.85 15.81
N LYS A 146 2.29 -5.86 15.70
CA LYS A 146 1.35 -6.01 16.84
C LYS A 146 1.46 -7.36 17.57
N SER A 147 1.90 -8.41 16.87
CA SER A 147 2.14 -9.74 17.44
C SER A 147 3.62 -10.00 17.74
N GLY A 148 4.49 -9.00 17.61
CA GLY A 148 5.93 -9.11 17.78
C GLY A 148 6.64 -9.80 16.61
N LYS A 149 5.91 -10.33 15.64
CA LYS A 149 6.47 -11.00 14.46
C LYS A 149 5.55 -10.95 13.25
N GLY A 150 6.14 -10.75 12.09
CA GLY A 150 5.54 -10.76 10.77
C GLY A 150 6.57 -11.24 9.75
N PHE A 151 6.90 -10.45 8.75
CA PHE A 151 8.10 -10.65 7.92
C PHE A 151 9.40 -10.44 8.71
N TYR A 152 9.32 -9.69 9.79
CA TYR A 152 10.41 -9.45 10.73
C TYR A 152 10.02 -9.94 12.13
N VAL A 153 11.00 -10.02 13.02
CA VAL A 153 10.78 -10.03 14.46
C VAL A 153 11.00 -8.63 15.02
N TYR A 154 10.25 -8.32 16.08
CA TYR A 154 10.26 -7.01 16.73
C TYR A 154 10.60 -7.15 18.21
N ASP A 155 11.52 -6.32 18.69
CA ASP A 155 11.81 -6.21 20.10
C ASP A 155 10.76 -5.36 20.87
N GLU A 156 10.94 -5.23 22.19
CA GLU A 156 10.04 -4.43 23.04
C GLU A 156 9.98 -2.94 22.63
N ASN A 157 11.05 -2.44 21.99
CA ASN A 157 11.14 -1.07 21.47
C ASN A 157 10.63 -0.95 20.02
N ARG A 158 10.08 -2.06 19.45
CA ARG A 158 9.60 -2.16 18.06
C ARG A 158 10.71 -2.03 17.00
N ASN A 159 11.96 -2.31 17.36
CA ASN A 159 13.02 -2.42 16.37
C ASN A 159 12.86 -3.74 15.63
N LYS A 160 12.93 -3.68 14.29
CA LYS A 160 12.81 -4.86 13.43
C LYS A 160 14.17 -5.54 13.26
N SER A 161 14.15 -6.87 13.15
CA SER A 161 15.30 -7.68 12.77
C SER A 161 14.89 -8.77 11.79
N PRO A 162 15.76 -9.17 10.82
CA PRO A 162 15.56 -10.34 9.99
C PRO A 162 15.30 -11.59 10.83
N ASP A 163 14.48 -12.50 10.30
CA ASP A 163 14.12 -13.73 11.00
C ASP A 163 14.39 -14.96 10.11
N PRO A 164 15.32 -15.85 10.49
CA PRO A 164 15.59 -17.08 9.75
C PRO A 164 14.36 -18.00 9.59
N GLU A 165 13.39 -17.92 10.51
CA GLU A 165 12.13 -18.67 10.37
C GLU A 165 11.36 -18.22 9.11
N VAL A 166 11.35 -16.92 8.81
CA VAL A 166 10.69 -16.38 7.61
C VAL A 166 11.39 -16.83 6.35
N GLU A 167 12.72 -16.84 6.34
CA GLU A 167 13.50 -17.37 5.21
C GLU A 167 13.14 -18.86 4.95
N ALA A 168 13.07 -19.67 6.01
CA ALA A 168 12.68 -21.07 5.89
C ALA A 168 11.23 -21.23 5.36
N ILE A 169 10.30 -20.38 5.81
CA ILE A 169 8.91 -20.37 5.32
C ILE A 169 8.86 -20.02 3.84
N ILE A 170 9.58 -18.97 3.41
CA ILE A 170 9.64 -18.54 2.01
C ILE A 170 10.19 -19.65 1.13
N LYS A 171 11.29 -20.26 1.54
CA LYS A 171 11.93 -21.36 0.81
C LYS A 171 10.97 -22.54 0.66
N LYS A 172 10.37 -23.00 1.76
CA LYS A 172 9.40 -24.09 1.73
C LYS A 172 8.20 -23.77 0.83
N PHE A 173 7.66 -22.56 0.93
CA PHE A 173 6.54 -22.09 0.11
C PHE A 173 6.87 -22.12 -1.39
N GLY A 174 8.10 -21.71 -1.75
CA GLY A 174 8.60 -21.77 -3.13
C GLY A 174 8.80 -23.20 -3.64
N GLU A 175 9.42 -24.07 -2.82
CA GLU A 175 9.65 -25.49 -3.16
C GLU A 175 8.33 -26.24 -3.41
N GLU A 176 7.31 -26.05 -2.56
CA GLU A 176 5.99 -26.67 -2.71
C GLU A 176 5.28 -26.27 -4.01
N ARG A 177 5.60 -25.08 -4.53
CA ARG A 177 5.04 -24.51 -5.77
C ARG A 177 5.96 -24.65 -6.98
N GLN A 178 7.10 -25.36 -6.82
CA GLN A 178 8.09 -25.58 -7.87
C GLN A 178 8.63 -24.26 -8.48
N ILE A 179 8.72 -23.22 -7.66
CA ILE A 179 9.26 -21.93 -8.06
C ILE A 179 10.79 -22.02 -8.04
N GLN A 180 11.42 -21.70 -9.15
CA GLN A 180 12.88 -21.67 -9.24
C GLN A 180 13.40 -20.39 -8.60
N MET A 181 14.06 -20.53 -7.45
CA MET A 181 14.74 -19.42 -6.79
C MET A 181 16.06 -19.10 -7.47
N ARG A 182 16.43 -17.83 -7.48
CA ARG A 182 17.66 -17.28 -8.05
C ARG A 182 18.17 -16.10 -7.25
N ASP A 183 19.42 -15.74 -7.46
CA ASP A 183 19.97 -14.52 -6.92
C ASP A 183 19.36 -13.30 -7.62
N ILE A 184 18.95 -12.32 -6.84
CA ILE A 184 18.34 -11.06 -7.29
C ILE A 184 19.16 -9.91 -6.72
N ASN A 185 19.73 -9.09 -7.58
CA ASN A 185 20.55 -7.98 -7.17
C ASN A 185 19.72 -6.74 -6.86
N LYS A 186 20.33 -5.77 -6.18
CA LYS A 186 19.69 -4.52 -5.75
C LYS A 186 19.12 -3.70 -6.92
N GLU A 187 19.80 -3.67 -8.04
CA GLU A 187 19.38 -2.91 -9.23
C GLU A 187 18.06 -3.48 -9.77
N GLU A 188 17.96 -4.80 -9.94
CA GLU A 188 16.74 -5.47 -10.36
C GLU A 188 15.58 -5.23 -9.37
N ILE A 189 15.85 -5.27 -8.05
CA ILE A 189 14.84 -4.96 -7.02
C ILE A 189 14.27 -3.56 -7.25
N LEU A 190 15.16 -2.56 -7.44
CA LEU A 190 14.74 -1.18 -7.66
C LEU A 190 13.95 -1.02 -8.95
N GLU A 191 14.43 -1.55 -10.05
CA GLU A 191 13.73 -1.46 -11.33
C GLU A 191 12.34 -2.08 -11.29
N ARG A 192 12.23 -3.29 -10.75
CA ARG A 192 10.97 -4.01 -10.65
C ARG A 192 9.98 -3.37 -9.68
N CYS A 193 10.46 -2.76 -8.61
CA CYS A 193 9.60 -2.05 -7.67
C CYS A 193 9.19 -0.66 -8.17
N LEU A 194 10.09 0.07 -8.85
CA LEU A 194 9.86 1.48 -9.21
C LEU A 194 9.18 1.65 -10.57
N TYR A 195 9.60 0.92 -11.61
CA TYR A 195 9.06 1.13 -12.96
C TYR A 195 7.55 0.91 -13.06
N PRO A 196 6.95 -0.12 -12.41
CA PRO A 196 5.51 -0.25 -12.40
C PRO A 196 4.78 0.88 -11.67
N MET A 197 5.39 1.45 -10.60
CA MET A 197 4.85 2.63 -9.91
C MET A 197 4.83 3.85 -10.84
N ILE A 198 5.96 4.11 -11.52
CA ILE A 198 6.08 5.22 -12.48
C ILE A 198 5.07 5.06 -13.62
N ASN A 199 5.00 3.86 -14.20
CA ASN A 199 4.05 3.57 -15.27
C ASN A 199 2.59 3.75 -14.82
N GLU A 200 2.27 3.33 -13.59
CA GLU A 200 0.93 3.52 -13.03
C GLU A 200 0.62 5.02 -12.80
N GLY A 201 1.62 5.81 -12.38
CA GLY A 201 1.50 7.27 -12.29
C GLY A 201 1.13 7.91 -13.63
N PHE A 202 1.77 7.50 -14.72
CA PHE A 202 1.40 7.98 -16.07
C PHE A 202 -0.02 7.58 -16.48
N LYS A 203 -0.44 6.35 -16.20
CA LYS A 203 -1.83 5.92 -16.45
C LYS A 203 -2.85 6.73 -15.67
N ILE A 204 -2.57 7.01 -14.41
CA ILE A 204 -3.42 7.86 -13.54
C ILE A 204 -3.60 9.25 -14.15
N LEU A 205 -2.54 9.84 -14.74
CA LEU A 205 -2.63 11.12 -15.44
C LEU A 205 -3.42 11.00 -16.75
N GLU A 206 -3.16 9.97 -17.54
CA GLU A 206 -3.87 9.71 -18.80
C GLU A 206 -5.36 9.50 -18.60
N GLU A 207 -5.75 8.81 -17.54
CA GLU A 207 -7.14 8.59 -17.13
C GLU A 207 -7.79 9.82 -16.47
N GLY A 208 -7.05 10.88 -16.19
CA GLY A 208 -7.53 12.07 -15.49
C GLY A 208 -7.89 11.86 -14.02
N MET A 209 -7.36 10.79 -13.40
CA MET A 209 -7.54 10.51 -11.98
C MET A 209 -6.72 11.46 -11.10
N ALA A 210 -5.59 11.95 -11.59
CA ALA A 210 -4.88 13.11 -11.07
C ALA A 210 -4.76 14.16 -12.19
N ILE A 211 -4.72 15.45 -11.83
CA ILE A 211 -4.74 16.53 -12.82
C ILE A 211 -3.32 16.91 -13.24
N ARG A 212 -2.36 16.79 -12.34
CA ARG A 212 -0.97 17.23 -12.54
C ARG A 212 0.00 16.17 -12.05
N ALA A 213 1.18 16.11 -12.64
CA ALA A 213 2.26 15.26 -12.15
C ALA A 213 2.58 15.53 -10.67
N SER A 214 2.58 16.81 -10.27
CA SER A 214 2.78 17.22 -8.87
C SER A 214 1.69 16.77 -7.87
N ASP A 215 0.60 16.21 -8.34
CA ASP A 215 -0.42 15.59 -7.47
C ASP A 215 -0.09 14.11 -7.20
N ILE A 216 0.94 13.56 -7.86
CA ILE A 216 1.42 12.18 -7.76
C ILE A 216 2.75 12.11 -7.01
N ASP A 217 3.63 13.12 -7.16
CA ASP A 217 4.99 13.20 -6.61
C ASP A 217 5.03 13.32 -5.07
#